data_cd3b160f8291d7cada220af21256a14a
#
_entry.id   cd3b160f8291d7cada220af21256a14a
#
_cell.length_a   1.000
_cell.length_b   1.000
_cell.length_c   1.000
_cell.angle_alpha   90.00
_cell.angle_beta   90.00
_cell.angle_gamma   90.00
#
_symmetry.space_group_name_H-M   'P 1'
#
loop_
_entity.id
_entity.type
_entity.pdbx_description
1 polymer ?
#
loop_
_entity_poly.entity_id
_entity_poly.type
_entity_poly.pdbx_seq_one_letter_code
_entity_poly.pdbx_strand_id
1 'polypeptide(L)'
;MGQSQKLKYYILNILCLLMLTCPLLPWMSYGVGSKTGLDVGGNSVLFILLMSLIMLIFSFIHVRTSKAKKFFQYVLLLLSLAITFIYYYQLARIAYQTTIAKNLPVEMFGVVSLATNQIKIGYGLWLGSSAALIATIFNYLAIRMNKG
;
A
#
# COMPACT_ATOMS: atom_id res chain seq x y z
N MET A 1 -24.22 14.19 10.52
CA MET A 1 -23.21 13.90 9.48
C MET A 1 -23.91 13.79 8.14
N GLY A 2 -23.59 14.64 7.17
CA GLY A 2 -24.26 14.64 5.86
C GLY A 2 -23.97 13.36 5.08
N GLN A 3 -24.86 12.99 4.14
CA GLN A 3 -24.75 11.78 3.33
C GLN A 3 -23.43 11.72 2.56
N SER A 4 -22.95 12.85 2.07
CA SER A 4 -21.65 13.00 1.39
C SER A 4 -20.44 12.65 2.28
N GLN A 5 -20.51 12.94 3.58
CA GLN A 5 -19.42 12.60 4.50
C GLN A 5 -19.37 11.09 4.78
N LYS A 6 -20.51 10.44 4.94
CA LYS A 6 -20.57 8.97 5.12
C LYS A 6 -19.96 8.25 3.92
N LEU A 7 -20.30 8.66 2.71
CA LEU A 7 -19.78 8.08 1.47
C LEU A 7 -18.23 8.12 1.42
N LYS A 8 -17.62 9.23 1.85
CA LYS A 8 -16.15 9.37 1.87
C LYS A 8 -15.49 8.33 2.77
N TYR A 9 -16.04 8.07 3.95
CA TYR A 9 -15.49 7.07 4.86
C TYR A 9 -15.73 5.63 4.39
N TYR A 10 -16.83 5.37 3.66
CA TYR A 10 -17.01 4.05 3.01
C TYR A 10 -15.94 3.80 1.94
N ILE A 11 -15.64 4.81 1.12
CA ILE A 11 -14.54 4.73 0.13
C ILE A 11 -13.20 4.51 0.85
N LEU A 12 -12.96 5.23 1.95
CA LEU A 12 -11.74 5.06 2.74
C LEU A 12 -11.63 3.64 3.30
N ASN A 13 -12.72 3.05 3.77
CA ASN A 13 -12.74 1.67 4.26
C ASN A 13 -12.40 0.66 3.15
N ILE A 14 -12.90 0.87 1.94
CA ILE A 14 -12.56 0.03 0.77
C ILE A 14 -11.07 0.16 0.46
N LEU A 15 -10.51 1.37 0.49
CA LEU A 15 -9.08 1.59 0.28
C LEU A 15 -8.23 0.94 1.38
N CYS A 16 -8.68 0.97 2.64
CA CYS A 16 -8.01 0.29 3.74
C CYS A 16 -7.99 -1.23 3.54
N LEU A 17 -9.10 -1.83 3.10
CA LEU A 17 -9.19 -3.25 2.77
C LEU A 17 -8.25 -3.60 1.61
N LEU A 18 -8.19 -2.77 0.58
CA LEU A 18 -7.24 -2.95 -0.52
C LEU A 18 -5.80 -2.92 -0.03
N MET A 19 -5.42 -1.94 0.79
CA MET A 19 -4.07 -1.85 1.36
C MET A 19 -3.73 -3.06 2.24
N LEU A 20 -4.71 -3.64 2.91
CA LEU A 20 -4.55 -4.83 3.75
C LEU A 20 -4.41 -6.12 2.93
N THR A 21 -5.08 -6.22 1.79
CA THR A 21 -5.03 -7.40 0.92
C THR A 21 -3.87 -7.37 -0.07
N CYS A 22 -3.39 -6.20 -0.47
CA CYS A 22 -2.30 -6.05 -1.44
C CYS A 22 -1.00 -6.77 -1.07
N PRO A 23 -0.58 -6.90 0.21
CA PRO A 23 0.56 -7.71 0.59
C PRO A 23 0.43 -9.21 0.32
N LEU A 24 -0.81 -9.72 0.20
CA LEU A 24 -1.08 -11.12 -0.16
C LEU A 24 -0.96 -11.36 -1.67
N LEU A 25 -1.00 -10.29 -2.46
CA LEU A 25 -0.89 -10.34 -3.91
C LEU A 25 0.59 -10.37 -4.35
N PRO A 26 0.89 -10.80 -5.59
CA PRO A 26 2.24 -10.80 -6.12
C PRO A 26 2.88 -9.41 -6.14
N TRP A 27 4.02 -9.26 -5.48
CA TRP A 27 4.87 -8.07 -5.52
C TRP A 27 6.04 -8.20 -6.49
N MET A 28 6.45 -9.45 -6.74
CA MET A 28 7.41 -9.79 -7.79
C MET A 28 6.87 -10.94 -8.62
N SER A 29 7.06 -10.87 -9.94
CA SER A 29 6.78 -11.98 -10.85
C SER A 29 8.06 -12.37 -11.60
N TYR A 30 8.25 -13.67 -11.73
CA TYR A 30 9.30 -14.28 -12.54
C TYR A 30 8.63 -15.01 -13.69
N GLY A 31 9.36 -15.37 -14.73
CA GLY A 31 8.77 -16.07 -15.86
C GLY A 31 8.01 -17.35 -15.52
N VAL A 32 8.35 -18.00 -14.41
CA VAL A 32 7.79 -19.31 -13.99
C VAL A 32 6.97 -19.21 -12.68
N GLY A 33 6.94 -18.05 -12.01
CA GLY A 33 6.26 -17.92 -10.72
C GLY A 33 6.16 -16.49 -10.22
N SER A 34 5.60 -16.34 -9.03
CA SER A 34 5.48 -15.03 -8.37
C SER A 34 5.74 -15.16 -6.88
N LYS A 35 6.23 -14.09 -6.27
CA LYS A 35 6.35 -13.95 -4.81
C LYS A 35 5.41 -12.86 -4.31
N THR A 36 4.75 -13.15 -3.20
CA THR A 36 3.83 -12.22 -2.54
C THR A 36 4.59 -11.13 -1.79
N GLY A 37 3.87 -10.09 -1.35
CA GLY A 37 4.45 -9.08 -0.49
C GLY A 37 4.97 -9.66 0.83
N LEU A 38 4.31 -10.68 1.37
CA LEU A 38 4.75 -11.36 2.59
C LEU A 38 6.13 -12.01 2.43
N ASP A 39 6.41 -12.58 1.24
CA ASP A 39 7.68 -13.26 0.96
C ASP A 39 8.84 -12.28 0.73
N VAL A 40 8.55 -11.12 0.14
CA VAL A 40 9.58 -10.17 -0.33
C VAL A 40 9.72 -8.97 0.58
N GLY A 41 8.64 -8.53 1.20
CA GLY A 41 8.56 -7.25 1.93
C GLY A 41 9.14 -7.28 3.35
N GLY A 42 9.33 -8.47 3.93
CA GLY A 42 9.87 -8.60 5.29
C GLY A 42 9.06 -7.84 6.35
N ASN A 43 9.74 -7.25 7.32
CA ASN A 43 9.11 -6.53 8.43
C ASN A 43 8.25 -5.32 7.96
N SER A 44 8.57 -4.71 6.83
CA SER A 44 7.79 -3.58 6.30
C SER A 44 6.35 -3.97 5.99
N VAL A 45 6.11 -5.22 5.57
CA VAL A 45 4.76 -5.72 5.30
C VAL A 45 3.95 -5.86 6.57
N LEU A 46 4.57 -6.30 7.66
CA LEU A 46 3.90 -6.36 8.97
C LEU A 46 3.45 -4.97 9.42
N PHE A 47 4.29 -3.94 9.22
CA PHE A 47 3.91 -2.56 9.49
C PHE A 47 2.75 -2.08 8.61
N ILE A 48 2.75 -2.41 7.31
CA ILE A 48 1.64 -2.09 6.41
C ILE A 48 0.35 -2.73 6.91
N LEU A 49 0.37 -4.03 7.23
CA LEU A 49 -0.80 -4.77 7.71
C LEU A 49 -1.34 -4.17 9.01
N LEU A 50 -0.46 -3.92 9.99
CA LEU A 50 -0.83 -3.37 11.29
C LEU A 50 -1.40 -1.96 11.15
N MET A 51 -0.73 -1.08 10.42
CA MET A 51 -1.19 0.30 10.22
C MET A 51 -2.50 0.37 9.42
N SER A 52 -2.65 -0.49 8.39
CA SER A 52 -3.89 -0.56 7.60
C SER A 52 -5.05 -1.07 8.43
N LEU A 53 -4.81 -2.04 9.32
CA LEU A 53 -5.82 -2.55 10.26
C LEU A 53 -6.26 -1.46 11.24
N ILE A 54 -5.29 -0.76 11.85
CA ILE A 54 -5.56 0.37 12.76
C ILE A 54 -6.37 1.45 12.02
N MET A 55 -5.97 1.81 10.82
CA MET A 55 -6.64 2.81 10.00
C MET A 55 -8.09 2.40 9.69
N LEU A 56 -8.33 1.12 9.39
CA LEU A 56 -9.66 0.57 9.14
C LEU A 56 -10.54 0.67 10.39
N ILE A 57 -10.01 0.28 11.56
CA ILE A 57 -10.72 0.37 12.85
C ILE A 57 -11.09 1.84 13.16
N PHE A 58 -10.14 2.77 13.04
CA PHE A 58 -10.40 4.18 13.29
C PHE A 58 -11.39 4.78 12.30
N SER A 59 -11.31 4.41 11.02
CA SER A 59 -12.27 4.85 10.02
C SER A 59 -13.68 4.35 10.33
N PHE A 60 -13.81 3.09 10.74
CA PHE A 60 -15.09 2.48 11.11
C PHE A 60 -15.71 3.14 12.35
N ILE A 61 -14.91 3.37 13.39
CA ILE A 61 -15.35 4.08 14.62
C ILE A 61 -15.80 5.49 14.25
N HIS A 62 -15.08 6.17 13.36
CA HIS A 62 -15.41 7.53 12.95
C HIS A 62 -16.74 7.62 12.20
N VAL A 63 -17.07 6.64 11.36
CA VAL A 63 -18.36 6.54 10.68
C VAL A 63 -19.51 6.42 11.69
N ARG A 64 -19.28 5.65 12.77
CA ARG A 64 -20.31 5.33 13.76
C ARG A 64 -20.50 6.46 14.78
N THR A 65 -19.42 7.18 15.11
CA THR A 65 -19.42 8.24 16.12
C THR A 65 -19.64 9.59 15.45
N SER A 66 -20.82 10.18 15.60
CA SER A 66 -21.25 11.43 14.94
C SER A 66 -20.41 12.67 15.30
N LYS A 67 -19.63 12.62 16.38
CA LYS A 67 -18.72 13.70 16.81
C LYS A 67 -17.30 13.41 16.29
N ALA A 68 -17.05 13.76 15.05
CA ALA A 68 -15.72 13.71 14.46
C ALA A 68 -14.78 14.68 15.17
N LYS A 69 -14.02 14.20 16.14
CA LYS A 69 -12.91 14.97 16.70
C LYS A 69 -11.90 15.18 15.60
N LYS A 70 -11.51 16.42 15.31
CA LYS A 70 -10.47 16.80 14.34
C LYS A 70 -9.20 15.93 14.52
N PHE A 71 -8.91 15.55 15.75
CA PHE A 71 -7.83 14.65 16.11
C PHE A 71 -7.83 13.34 15.30
N PHE A 72 -8.98 12.65 15.18
CA PHE A 72 -9.07 11.39 14.42
C PHE A 72 -8.74 11.57 12.94
N GLN A 73 -9.11 12.69 12.34
CA GLN A 73 -8.81 12.99 10.95
C GLN A 73 -7.31 13.19 10.71
N TYR A 74 -6.62 13.86 11.64
CA TYR A 74 -5.17 14.01 11.57
C TYR A 74 -4.44 12.67 11.75
N VAL A 75 -4.93 11.83 12.66
CA VAL A 75 -4.37 10.47 12.86
C VAL A 75 -4.54 9.63 11.60
N LEU A 76 -5.73 9.64 10.96
CA LEU A 76 -5.96 8.93 9.71
C LEU A 76 -5.07 9.45 8.57
N LEU A 77 -4.84 10.76 8.49
CA LEU A 77 -3.93 11.34 7.51
C LEU A 77 -2.50 10.88 7.76
N LEU A 78 -2.02 10.91 9.00
CA LEU A 78 -0.66 10.52 9.35
C LEU A 78 -0.42 9.03 9.07
N LEU A 79 -1.38 8.17 9.42
CA LEU A 79 -1.32 6.74 9.14
C LEU A 79 -1.29 6.47 7.63
N SER A 80 -2.17 7.10 6.85
CA SER A 80 -2.20 6.91 5.39
C SER A 80 -0.91 7.38 4.73
N LEU A 81 -0.33 8.49 5.21
CA LEU A 81 0.95 9.01 4.72
C LEU A 81 2.09 8.06 5.03
N ALA A 82 2.14 7.49 6.25
CA ALA A 82 3.15 6.51 6.64
C ALA A 82 3.06 5.23 5.77
N ILE A 83 1.84 4.70 5.57
CA ILE A 83 1.61 3.53 4.70
C ILE A 83 2.05 3.83 3.26
N THR A 84 1.71 5.00 2.73
CA THR A 84 2.14 5.44 1.39
C THR A 84 3.66 5.44 1.29
N PHE A 85 4.35 6.00 2.28
CA PHE A 85 5.81 6.06 2.30
C PHE A 85 6.44 4.67 2.28
N ILE A 86 5.89 3.72 3.06
CA ILE A 86 6.38 2.34 3.11
C ILE A 86 6.16 1.63 1.78
N TYR A 87 4.99 1.80 1.13
CA TYR A 87 4.73 1.21 -0.18
C TYR A 87 5.68 1.75 -1.26
N TYR A 88 5.90 3.07 -1.32
CA TYR A 88 6.82 3.67 -2.28
C TYR A 88 8.27 3.28 -2.02
N TYR A 89 8.67 3.15 -0.75
CA TYR A 89 9.98 2.61 -0.39
C TYR A 89 10.17 1.18 -0.91
N GLN A 90 9.16 0.32 -0.72
CA GLN A 90 9.22 -1.05 -1.23
C GLN A 90 9.21 -1.10 -2.77
N LEU A 91 8.47 -0.23 -3.41
CA LEU A 91 8.44 -0.10 -4.85
C LEU A 91 9.82 0.29 -5.39
N ALA A 92 10.47 1.28 -4.80
CA ALA A 92 11.81 1.71 -5.16
C ALA A 92 12.85 0.60 -4.91
N ARG A 93 12.76 -0.09 -3.75
CA ARG A 93 13.64 -1.21 -3.41
C ARG A 93 13.54 -2.36 -4.40
N ILE A 94 12.32 -2.80 -4.73
CA ILE A 94 12.10 -3.90 -5.68
C ILE A 94 12.49 -3.47 -7.10
N ALA A 95 12.20 -2.25 -7.51
CA ALA A 95 12.64 -1.71 -8.79
C ALA A 95 14.18 -1.72 -8.93
N TYR A 96 14.87 -1.30 -7.87
CA TYR A 96 16.33 -1.33 -7.83
C TYR A 96 16.88 -2.76 -7.92
N GLN A 97 16.31 -3.70 -7.14
CA GLN A 97 16.71 -5.12 -7.17
C GLN A 97 16.46 -5.75 -8.54
N THR A 98 15.34 -5.46 -9.19
CA THR A 98 15.04 -5.97 -10.54
C THR A 98 15.99 -5.40 -11.60
N THR A 99 16.43 -4.16 -11.44
CA THR A 99 17.40 -3.52 -12.35
C THR A 99 18.77 -4.13 -12.20
N ILE A 100 19.24 -4.37 -10.98
CA ILE A 100 20.53 -5.03 -10.72
C ILE A 100 20.49 -6.45 -11.30
N ALA A 101 19.43 -7.22 -11.03
CA ALA A 101 19.30 -8.59 -11.51
C ALA A 101 19.39 -8.69 -13.04
N LYS A 102 18.85 -7.70 -13.76
CA LYS A 102 18.93 -7.65 -15.24
C LYS A 102 20.34 -7.36 -15.77
N ASN A 103 21.17 -6.69 -14.99
CA ASN A 103 22.53 -6.30 -15.40
C ASN A 103 23.60 -7.32 -14.98
N LEU A 104 23.25 -8.38 -14.26
CA LEU A 104 24.19 -9.44 -13.91
C LEU A 104 24.52 -10.27 -15.15
N PRO A 105 25.82 -10.52 -15.44
CA PRO A 105 26.24 -11.37 -16.58
C PRO A 105 25.70 -12.79 -16.36
N VAL A 106 25.05 -13.32 -17.40
CA VAL A 106 24.37 -14.63 -17.41
C VAL A 106 25.38 -15.79 -17.17
N GLU A 107 26.67 -15.54 -17.38
CA GLU A 107 27.72 -16.55 -17.29
C GLU A 107 28.07 -16.97 -15.86
N MET A 108 27.66 -16.21 -14.82
CA MET A 108 28.01 -16.50 -13.44
C MET A 108 27.25 -17.69 -12.82
N PHE A 109 26.17 -18.11 -13.42
CA PHE A 109 25.29 -19.14 -12.86
C PHE A 109 24.94 -20.26 -13.84
N GLY A 110 25.88 -20.82 -14.53
CA GLY A 110 25.87 -21.98 -15.42
C GLY A 110 24.65 -22.89 -15.65
N VAL A 111 23.57 -22.69 -14.91
CA VAL A 111 22.34 -23.50 -14.98
C VAL A 111 21.05 -22.66 -15.05
N VAL A 112 21.08 -21.38 -14.82
CA VAL A 112 19.86 -20.55 -14.80
C VAL A 112 20.02 -19.33 -15.68
N SER A 113 20.05 -19.53 -16.97
CA SER A 113 19.61 -18.50 -17.92
C SER A 113 18.07 -18.34 -17.90
N LEU A 114 17.44 -18.63 -16.77
CA LEU A 114 16.09 -18.21 -16.45
C LEU A 114 16.11 -16.70 -16.36
N ALA A 115 16.11 -16.14 -17.54
CA ALA A 115 15.57 -14.86 -17.91
C ALA A 115 15.48 -13.88 -16.72
N THR A 116 16.62 -13.40 -16.21
CA THR A 116 16.68 -12.18 -15.40
C THR A 116 15.87 -11.05 -16.03
N ASN A 117 15.70 -11.09 -17.35
CA ASN A 117 14.82 -10.22 -18.13
C ASN A 117 13.33 -10.40 -17.83
N GLN A 118 12.89 -11.49 -17.18
CA GLN A 118 11.50 -11.76 -16.87
C GLN A 118 11.09 -11.32 -15.45
N ILE A 119 12.03 -10.83 -14.64
CA ILE A 119 11.71 -10.31 -13.32
C ILE A 119 11.00 -8.96 -13.48
N LYS A 120 9.74 -8.90 -13.04
CA LYS A 120 8.89 -7.71 -13.12
C LYS A 120 8.29 -7.39 -11.76
N ILE A 121 8.01 -6.12 -11.53
CA ILE A 121 7.24 -5.68 -10.37
C ILE A 121 5.82 -6.22 -10.54
N GLY A 122 5.31 -6.91 -9.51
CA GLY A 122 3.98 -7.49 -9.50
C GLY A 122 2.89 -6.43 -9.30
N TYR A 123 1.69 -6.75 -9.76
CA TYR A 123 0.54 -5.84 -9.71
C TYR A 123 0.09 -5.51 -8.28
N GLY A 124 0.30 -6.40 -7.32
CA GLY A 124 -0.07 -6.19 -5.92
C GLY A 124 0.62 -4.97 -5.30
N LEU A 125 1.89 -4.73 -5.64
CA LEU A 125 2.64 -3.59 -5.16
C LEU A 125 2.15 -2.27 -5.80
N TRP A 126 1.81 -2.29 -7.09
CA TRP A 126 1.22 -1.14 -7.78
C TRP A 126 -0.16 -0.78 -7.24
N LEU A 127 -1.01 -1.77 -7.04
CA LEU A 127 -2.33 -1.57 -6.44
C LEU A 127 -2.24 -1.03 -5.02
N GLY A 128 -1.35 -1.58 -4.19
CA GLY A 128 -1.15 -1.11 -2.82
C GLY A 128 -0.64 0.32 -2.75
N SER A 129 0.35 0.67 -3.57
CA SER A 129 0.90 2.03 -3.60
C SER A 129 -0.11 3.06 -4.11
N SER A 130 -0.89 2.73 -5.14
CA SER A 130 -1.94 3.63 -5.65
C SER A 130 -3.08 3.79 -4.65
N ALA A 131 -3.54 2.70 -4.00
CA ALA A 131 -4.57 2.75 -2.98
C ALA A 131 -4.14 3.62 -1.77
N ALA A 132 -2.89 3.48 -1.31
CA ALA A 132 -2.35 4.27 -0.21
C ALA A 132 -2.27 5.76 -0.56
N LEU A 133 -1.82 6.09 -1.77
CA LEU A 133 -1.76 7.47 -2.24
C LEU A 133 -3.15 8.10 -2.32
N ILE A 134 -4.11 7.39 -2.91
CA ILE A 134 -5.51 7.84 -3.00
C ILE A 134 -6.09 8.05 -1.60
N ALA A 135 -5.86 7.13 -0.65
CA ALA A 135 -6.31 7.25 0.73
C ALA A 135 -5.73 8.50 1.41
N THR A 136 -4.46 8.81 1.17
CA THR A 136 -3.80 10.01 1.70
C THR A 136 -4.41 11.29 1.14
N ILE A 137 -4.66 11.35 -0.17
CA ILE A 137 -5.33 12.48 -0.81
C ILE A 137 -6.76 12.66 -0.24
N PHE A 138 -7.51 11.58 -0.09
CA PHE A 138 -8.86 11.62 0.49
C PHE A 138 -8.87 12.15 1.92
N ASN A 139 -7.95 11.68 2.77
CA ASN A 139 -7.82 12.16 4.15
C ASN A 139 -7.45 13.63 4.21
N TYR A 140 -6.52 14.08 3.34
CA TYR A 140 -6.16 15.49 3.23
C TYR A 140 -7.35 16.38 2.81
N LEU A 141 -8.08 15.98 1.78
CA LEU A 141 -9.26 16.70 1.31
C LEU A 141 -10.37 16.73 2.37
N ALA A 142 -10.55 15.64 3.13
CA ALA A 142 -11.52 15.60 4.22
C ALA A 142 -11.22 16.64 5.31
N ILE A 143 -9.94 16.82 5.65
CA ILE A 143 -9.51 17.84 6.63
C ILE A 143 -9.74 19.25 6.09
N ARG A 144 -9.38 19.50 4.82
CA ARG A 144 -9.53 20.81 4.19
C ARG A 144 -11.00 21.25 4.11
N MET A 145 -11.90 20.34 3.76
CA MET A 145 -13.34 20.64 3.66
C MET A 145 -14.02 20.87 5.02
N ASN A 146 -13.45 20.39 6.13
CA ASN A 146 -13.97 20.64 7.47
C ASN A 146 -13.42 21.92 8.11
N LYS A 147 -12.55 22.66 7.42
CA LYS A 147 -12.03 23.95 7.87
C LYS A 147 -12.82 25.14 7.31
N GLY A 148 -13.62 24.95 6.29
CA GLY A 148 -14.56 25.93 5.74
C GLY A 148 -15.97 25.69 6.24
#